data_b921fc3987a40199d8f11fe7ffd633d1
#
_entry.id   b921fc3987a40199d8f11fe7ffd633d1
#
_cell.length_a   1.000
_cell.length_b   1.000
_cell.length_c   1.000
_cell.angle_alpha   90.00
_cell.angle_beta   90.00
_cell.angle_gamma   90.00
#
_symmetry.space_group_name_H-M   'P 1'
#
loop_
_entity.id
_entity.type
_entity.pdbx_description
1 polymer ?
#
loop_
_entity_poly.entity_id
_entity_poly.type
_entity_poly.pdbx_seq_one_letter_code
_entity_poly.pdbx_strand_id
1 'polypeptide(L)'
;MSDISLIAERASTSWKVTYSDLLTGLLAFFLLLIIKAEQDANTTFKFADQMKDVIYAKVLKEKQARGLDWLYVEHAGPKGIKLLIPSEIGNQTFFQSGDDQIVVNFIFYLRTVAQIIGDLELDQIPQRNKDVFAKLEATGKTIKINIRIEGHSDAVPLGRSSRFRDNWDLSTARAHQVAQFLIAETKLPESLFSISGYGPFHPLVDAGNYDENRRVEIYLDIQLVEIENV
;
A
#
# COMPACT_ATOMS: atom_id res chain seq x y z
N MET A 1 20.88 -14.40 76.26
CA MET A 1 19.60 -14.15 75.55
C MET A 1 19.76 -13.42 74.22
N SER A 2 20.98 -13.02 73.82
CA SER A 2 21.19 -12.24 72.59
C SER A 2 21.36 -13.06 71.31
N ASP A 3 21.81 -14.30 71.35
CA ASP A 3 22.14 -15.10 70.16
C ASP A 3 20.90 -15.70 69.47
N ILE A 4 19.89 -16.08 70.24
CA ILE A 4 18.67 -16.69 69.68
C ILE A 4 17.83 -15.66 68.93
N SER A 5 17.78 -14.41 69.38
CA SER A 5 17.06 -13.32 68.68
C SER A 5 17.73 -12.95 67.37
N LEU A 6 19.05 -12.95 67.29
CA LEU A 6 19.80 -12.68 66.08
C LEU A 6 19.67 -13.82 65.06
N ILE A 7 19.57 -15.08 65.46
CA ILE A 7 19.34 -16.23 64.59
C ILE A 7 17.90 -16.21 64.05
N ALA A 8 16.92 -15.88 64.87
CA ALA A 8 15.52 -15.74 64.44
C ALA A 8 15.32 -14.59 63.45
N GLU A 9 16.00 -13.47 63.65
CA GLU A 9 15.94 -12.29 62.74
C GLU A 9 16.63 -12.57 61.39
N ARG A 10 17.77 -13.28 61.40
CA ARG A 10 18.46 -13.75 60.17
C ARG A 10 17.62 -14.75 59.39
N ALA A 11 16.96 -15.71 60.07
CA ALA A 11 16.05 -16.66 59.43
C ALA A 11 14.82 -15.98 58.83
N SER A 12 14.25 -14.97 59.52
CA SER A 12 13.13 -14.21 59.03
C SER A 12 13.46 -13.28 57.83
N THR A 13 14.74 -12.94 57.62
CA THR A 13 15.16 -12.11 56.53
C THR A 13 15.64 -12.92 55.31
N SER A 14 16.09 -14.15 55.52
CA SER A 14 16.65 -15.02 54.46
C SER A 14 15.61 -15.33 53.35
N TRP A 15 14.37 -15.58 53.69
CA TRP A 15 13.30 -15.85 52.70
C TRP A 15 13.01 -14.62 51.81
N LYS A 16 13.16 -13.41 52.36
CA LYS A 16 12.96 -12.15 51.61
C LYS A 16 13.98 -12.02 50.49
N VAL A 17 15.24 -12.38 50.73
CA VAL A 17 16.29 -12.37 49.73
C VAL A 17 15.99 -13.33 48.61
N THR A 18 15.60 -14.60 48.96
CA THR A 18 15.24 -15.61 47.97
C THR A 18 14.00 -15.21 47.17
N TYR A 19 13.00 -14.61 47.83
CA TYR A 19 11.80 -14.10 47.19
C TYR A 19 12.09 -12.93 46.25
N SER A 20 12.97 -12.00 46.69
CA SER A 20 13.40 -10.87 45.87
C SER A 20 14.16 -11.32 44.61
N ASP A 21 15.02 -12.34 44.78
CA ASP A 21 15.78 -12.91 43.67
C ASP A 21 14.86 -13.60 42.65
N LEU A 22 13.87 -14.36 43.13
CA LEU A 22 12.84 -14.96 42.29
C LEU A 22 12.05 -13.90 41.53
N LEU A 23 11.62 -12.81 42.18
CA LEU A 23 10.88 -11.73 41.57
C LEU A 23 11.73 -11.00 40.50
N THR A 24 13.01 -10.77 40.83
CA THR A 24 13.92 -10.13 39.89
C THR A 24 14.17 -10.99 38.66
N GLY A 25 14.34 -12.30 38.85
CA GLY A 25 14.47 -13.26 37.76
C GLY A 25 13.22 -13.32 36.88
N LEU A 26 12.03 -13.33 37.52
CA LEU A 26 10.74 -13.30 36.81
C LEU A 26 10.55 -12.00 36.03
N LEU A 27 10.89 -10.86 36.62
CA LEU A 27 10.84 -9.56 35.96
C LEU A 27 11.77 -9.53 34.74
N ALA A 28 13.01 -9.98 34.90
CA ALA A 28 13.97 -10.06 33.80
C ALA A 28 13.47 -10.97 32.68
N PHE A 29 12.84 -12.11 33.01
CA PHE A 29 12.23 -13.00 32.04
C PHE A 29 11.10 -12.32 31.26
N PHE A 30 10.19 -11.63 31.94
CA PHE A 30 9.12 -10.90 31.25
C PHE A 30 9.64 -9.77 30.38
N LEU A 31 10.67 -9.03 30.82
CA LEU A 31 11.30 -8.00 29.99
C LEU A 31 11.90 -8.58 28.71
N LEU A 32 12.56 -9.74 28.80
CA LEU A 32 13.08 -10.44 27.63
C LEU A 32 11.97 -10.89 26.68
N LEU A 33 10.84 -11.38 27.21
CA LEU A 33 9.68 -11.74 26.38
C LEU A 33 9.08 -10.52 25.68
N ILE A 34 8.97 -9.39 26.36
CA ILE A 34 8.45 -8.14 25.78
C ILE A 34 9.38 -7.66 24.66
N ILE A 35 10.70 -7.61 24.92
CA ILE A 35 11.69 -7.20 23.93
C ILE A 35 11.64 -8.11 22.69
N LYS A 36 11.52 -9.43 22.90
CA LYS A 36 11.41 -10.38 21.79
C LYS A 36 10.14 -10.16 20.98
N ALA A 37 9.00 -9.98 21.63
CA ALA A 37 7.73 -9.71 20.96
C ALA A 37 7.77 -8.40 20.14
N GLU A 38 8.40 -7.37 20.69
CA GLU A 38 8.58 -6.09 20.01
C GLU A 38 9.53 -6.19 18.80
N GLN A 39 10.61 -6.97 18.90
CA GLN A 39 11.53 -7.21 17.79
C GLN A 39 10.86 -7.97 16.64
N ASP A 40 10.06 -9.00 16.95
CA ASP A 40 9.34 -9.78 15.95
C ASP A 40 8.28 -8.92 15.23
N ALA A 41 7.54 -8.09 15.96
CA ALA A 41 6.60 -7.15 15.37
C ALA A 41 7.30 -6.13 14.46
N ASN A 42 8.39 -5.54 14.94
CA ASN A 42 9.14 -4.50 14.22
C ASN A 42 9.79 -5.03 12.92
N THR A 43 10.27 -6.27 12.91
CA THR A 43 10.85 -6.90 11.71
C THR A 43 9.82 -7.06 10.60
N THR A 44 8.59 -7.38 10.96
CA THR A 44 7.47 -7.58 10.05
C THR A 44 7.02 -6.30 9.37
N PHE A 45 6.85 -5.22 10.15
CA PHE A 45 6.51 -3.89 9.60
C PHE A 45 7.63 -3.38 8.69
N LYS A 46 8.89 -3.53 9.11
CA LYS A 46 10.06 -3.12 8.31
C LYS A 46 10.11 -3.81 6.95
N PHE A 47 9.70 -5.08 6.86
CA PHE A 47 9.73 -5.79 5.58
C PHE A 47 8.72 -5.21 4.57
N ALA A 48 7.49 -4.89 4.99
CA ALA A 48 6.51 -4.25 4.10
C ALA A 48 6.98 -2.88 3.62
N ASP A 49 7.57 -2.07 4.51
CA ASP A 49 8.10 -0.76 4.17
C ASP A 49 9.33 -0.85 3.25
N GLN A 50 10.27 -1.75 3.55
CA GLN A 50 11.42 -2.00 2.67
C GLN A 50 10.99 -2.45 1.27
N MET A 51 9.92 -3.24 1.17
CA MET A 51 9.37 -3.66 -0.12
C MET A 51 8.81 -2.48 -0.91
N LYS A 52 8.08 -1.55 -0.25
CA LYS A 52 7.63 -0.30 -0.86
C LYS A 52 8.81 0.51 -1.41
N ASP A 53 9.86 0.67 -0.61
CA ASP A 53 11.06 1.41 -1.01
C ASP A 53 11.76 0.78 -2.23
N VAL A 54 11.88 -0.55 -2.25
CA VAL A 54 12.48 -1.29 -3.38
C VAL A 54 11.63 -1.10 -4.65
N ILE A 55 10.31 -1.23 -4.55
CA ILE A 55 9.40 -1.05 -5.69
C ILE A 55 9.43 0.40 -6.16
N TYR A 56 9.38 1.37 -5.25
CA TYR A 56 9.50 2.78 -5.57
C TYR A 56 10.79 3.10 -6.34
N ALA A 57 11.93 2.62 -5.84
CA ALA A 57 13.21 2.80 -6.50
C ALA A 57 13.23 2.16 -7.91
N LYS A 58 12.60 1.00 -8.08
CA LYS A 58 12.48 0.31 -9.37
C LYS A 58 11.65 1.12 -10.35
N VAL A 59 10.49 1.61 -9.92
CA VAL A 59 9.61 2.47 -10.75
C VAL A 59 10.32 3.75 -11.16
N LEU A 60 11.01 4.42 -10.22
CA LEU A 60 11.78 5.64 -10.53
C LEU A 60 12.91 5.38 -11.54
N LYS A 61 13.62 4.27 -11.40
CA LYS A 61 14.67 3.88 -12.34
C LYS A 61 14.10 3.68 -13.75
N GLU A 62 12.98 2.97 -13.88
CA GLU A 62 12.32 2.78 -15.17
C GLU A 62 11.79 4.08 -15.75
N LYS A 63 11.19 4.94 -14.91
CA LYS A 63 10.77 6.29 -15.31
C LYS A 63 11.93 7.08 -15.90
N GLN A 64 13.07 7.13 -15.22
CA GLN A 64 14.26 7.85 -15.67
C GLN A 64 14.87 7.24 -16.94
N ALA A 65 15.00 5.91 -16.99
CA ALA A 65 15.58 5.20 -18.12
C ALA A 65 14.79 5.41 -19.42
N ARG A 66 13.46 5.58 -19.32
CA ARG A 66 12.55 5.77 -20.46
C ARG A 66 12.20 7.24 -20.71
N GLY A 67 12.70 8.19 -19.91
CA GLY A 67 12.40 9.62 -20.05
C GLY A 67 10.92 9.99 -19.89
N LEU A 68 10.25 9.38 -18.89
CA LEU A 68 8.80 9.54 -18.68
C LEU A 68 8.51 10.74 -17.77
N ASP A 69 8.80 11.96 -18.24
CA ASP A 69 8.63 13.19 -17.45
C ASP A 69 7.15 13.46 -17.09
N TRP A 70 6.24 12.96 -17.92
CA TRP A 70 4.79 13.07 -17.70
C TRP A 70 4.23 12.15 -16.61
N LEU A 71 4.96 11.11 -16.21
CA LEU A 71 4.52 10.19 -15.17
C LEU A 71 4.97 10.70 -13.80
N TYR A 72 4.02 11.04 -12.94
CA TYR A 72 4.33 11.45 -11.57
C TYR A 72 4.32 10.23 -10.65
N VAL A 73 5.41 10.07 -9.89
CA VAL A 73 5.59 8.94 -8.97
C VAL A 73 5.94 9.47 -7.61
N GLU A 74 5.16 9.10 -6.59
CA GLU A 74 5.38 9.56 -5.23
C GLU A 74 5.05 8.48 -4.18
N HIS A 75 5.65 8.60 -3.00
CA HIS A 75 5.23 7.84 -1.84
C HIS A 75 3.90 8.40 -1.31
N ALA A 76 2.86 7.55 -1.28
CA ALA A 76 1.54 7.92 -0.77
C ALA A 76 1.33 7.44 0.70
N GLY A 77 2.41 7.30 1.45
CA GLY A 77 2.37 6.86 2.85
C GLY A 77 1.75 5.48 3.02
N PRO A 78 0.69 5.34 3.82
CA PRO A 78 0.01 4.07 4.04
C PRO A 78 -0.58 3.45 2.76
N LYS A 79 -0.90 4.29 1.76
CA LYS A 79 -1.44 3.86 0.46
C LYS A 79 -0.37 3.32 -0.50
N GLY A 80 0.88 3.21 -0.08
CA GLY A 80 1.97 2.68 -0.90
C GLY A 80 2.56 3.68 -1.88
N ILE A 81 2.67 3.30 -3.14
CA ILE A 81 3.29 4.12 -4.20
C ILE A 81 2.21 4.58 -5.15
N LYS A 82 2.13 5.87 -5.40
CA LYS A 82 1.20 6.47 -6.35
C LYS A 82 1.90 6.76 -7.66
N LEU A 83 1.28 6.30 -8.75
CA LEU A 83 1.58 6.68 -10.12
C LEU A 83 0.41 7.51 -10.63
N LEU A 84 0.63 8.79 -10.91
CA LEU A 84 -0.40 9.68 -11.43
C LEU A 84 -0.19 9.85 -12.92
N ILE A 85 -1.24 9.57 -13.69
CA ILE A 85 -1.31 9.77 -15.12
C ILE A 85 -2.22 10.98 -15.39
N PRO A 86 -1.68 12.09 -15.90
CA PRO A 86 -2.50 13.28 -16.18
C PRO A 86 -3.52 13.00 -17.29
N SER A 87 -4.57 13.80 -17.33
CA SER A 87 -5.61 13.71 -18.37
C SER A 87 -5.09 14.07 -19.77
N GLU A 88 -4.02 14.83 -19.82
CA GLU A 88 -3.37 15.26 -21.06
C GLU A 88 -1.87 15.08 -20.98
N ILE A 89 -1.26 14.58 -22.07
CA ILE A 89 0.18 14.50 -22.26
C ILE A 89 0.49 15.10 -23.63
N GLY A 90 1.11 16.28 -23.65
CA GLY A 90 1.26 17.05 -24.89
C GLY A 90 -0.12 17.45 -25.44
N ASN A 91 -0.42 17.02 -26.67
CA ASN A 91 -1.72 17.27 -27.31
C ASN A 91 -2.64 16.02 -27.31
N GLN A 92 -2.36 15.04 -26.45
CA GLN A 92 -3.12 13.80 -26.40
C GLN A 92 -3.93 13.74 -25.10
N THR A 93 -5.25 13.61 -25.23
CA THR A 93 -6.16 13.43 -24.09
C THR A 93 -6.32 11.96 -23.75
N PHE A 94 -6.45 11.66 -22.48
CA PHE A 94 -6.65 10.28 -21.98
C PHE A 94 -8.05 9.78 -22.33
N PHE A 95 -9.07 10.59 -22.05
CA PHE A 95 -10.48 10.31 -22.35
C PHE A 95 -11.12 11.48 -23.07
N GLN A 96 -12.10 11.19 -23.91
CA GLN A 96 -12.97 12.24 -24.43
C GLN A 96 -13.85 12.81 -23.31
N SER A 97 -14.33 14.04 -23.50
CA SER A 97 -15.22 14.67 -22.52
C SER A 97 -16.51 13.85 -22.35
N GLY A 98 -16.84 13.51 -21.09
CA GLY A 98 -18.02 12.71 -20.77
C GLY A 98 -17.95 11.24 -21.21
N ASP A 99 -16.79 10.74 -21.66
CA ASP A 99 -16.59 9.36 -22.09
C ASP A 99 -15.57 8.63 -21.20
N ASP A 100 -15.65 7.30 -21.15
CA ASP A 100 -14.75 6.40 -20.42
C ASP A 100 -13.82 5.62 -21.37
N GLN A 101 -13.99 5.75 -22.69
CA GLN A 101 -13.13 5.06 -23.66
C GLN A 101 -11.76 5.72 -23.71
N ILE A 102 -10.72 4.89 -23.59
CA ILE A 102 -9.33 5.34 -23.70
C ILE A 102 -9.05 5.72 -25.15
N VAL A 103 -8.59 6.95 -25.37
CA VAL A 103 -8.25 7.43 -26.71
C VAL A 103 -7.07 6.62 -27.27
N VAL A 104 -7.17 6.21 -28.54
CA VAL A 104 -6.19 5.32 -29.19
C VAL A 104 -4.76 5.84 -29.07
N ASN A 105 -4.56 7.14 -29.25
CA ASN A 105 -3.23 7.76 -29.17
C ASN A 105 -2.67 7.76 -27.73
N PHE A 106 -3.52 7.65 -26.72
CA PHE A 106 -3.10 7.57 -25.31
C PHE A 106 -2.69 6.15 -24.89
N ILE A 107 -3.06 5.14 -25.65
CA ILE A 107 -2.74 3.73 -25.38
C ILE A 107 -1.23 3.50 -25.24
N PHE A 108 -0.42 4.23 -26.01
CA PHE A 108 1.04 4.14 -25.92
C PHE A 108 1.56 4.47 -24.51
N TYR A 109 1.05 5.54 -23.92
CA TYR A 109 1.44 5.98 -22.57
C TYR A 109 0.99 4.96 -21.51
N LEU A 110 -0.25 4.49 -21.62
CA LEU A 110 -0.79 3.51 -20.68
C LEU A 110 -0.09 2.15 -20.79
N ARG A 111 0.27 1.73 -22.00
CA ARG A 111 1.07 0.51 -22.23
C ARG A 111 2.45 0.61 -21.59
N THR A 112 3.07 1.78 -21.64
CA THR A 112 4.37 2.00 -20.98
C THR A 112 4.24 1.84 -19.45
N VAL A 113 3.16 2.35 -18.85
CA VAL A 113 2.88 2.15 -17.43
C VAL A 113 2.60 0.67 -17.12
N ALA A 114 1.84 -0.01 -17.99
CA ALA A 114 1.58 -1.44 -17.84
C ALA A 114 2.87 -2.27 -17.87
N GLN A 115 3.80 -1.95 -18.76
CA GLN A 115 5.11 -2.61 -18.80
C GLN A 115 5.88 -2.43 -17.49
N ILE A 116 5.95 -1.19 -16.97
CA ILE A 116 6.60 -0.93 -15.68
C ILE A 116 5.96 -1.77 -14.57
N ILE A 117 4.63 -1.80 -14.49
CA ILE A 117 3.91 -2.59 -13.46
C ILE A 117 4.15 -4.10 -13.65
N GLY A 118 4.14 -4.59 -14.90
CA GLY A 118 4.42 -5.99 -15.21
C GLY A 118 5.84 -6.42 -14.81
N ASP A 119 6.83 -5.55 -15.08
CA ASP A 119 8.24 -5.81 -14.74
C ASP A 119 8.52 -5.81 -13.22
N LEU A 120 7.56 -5.34 -12.40
CA LEU A 120 7.63 -5.47 -10.94
C LEU A 120 7.38 -6.90 -10.46
N GLU A 121 6.68 -7.73 -11.26
CA GLU A 121 6.34 -9.12 -10.96
C GLU A 121 5.70 -9.26 -9.56
N LEU A 122 4.69 -8.43 -9.30
CA LEU A 122 4.07 -8.30 -7.98
C LEU A 122 3.43 -9.62 -7.48
N ASP A 123 2.94 -10.44 -8.39
CA ASP A 123 2.39 -11.78 -8.12
C ASP A 123 3.45 -12.78 -7.65
N GLN A 124 4.72 -12.56 -7.98
CA GLN A 124 5.85 -13.42 -7.61
C GLN A 124 6.41 -13.10 -6.21
N ILE A 125 6.05 -11.96 -5.64
CA ILE A 125 6.60 -11.50 -4.35
C ILE A 125 6.42 -12.54 -3.22
N PRO A 126 5.23 -13.16 -3.02
CA PRO A 126 5.05 -14.18 -1.99
C PRO A 126 5.95 -15.40 -2.22
N GLN A 127 6.10 -15.81 -3.48
CA GLN A 127 6.92 -16.97 -3.83
C GLN A 127 8.42 -16.74 -3.61
N ARG A 128 8.89 -15.52 -3.90
CA ARG A 128 10.31 -15.14 -3.69
C ARG A 128 10.67 -14.92 -2.23
N ASN A 129 9.67 -14.68 -1.37
CA ASN A 129 9.87 -14.38 0.05
C ASN A 129 9.13 -15.38 0.96
N LYS A 130 9.08 -16.66 0.58
CA LYS A 130 8.31 -17.71 1.27
C LYS A 130 8.58 -17.77 2.78
N ASP A 131 9.83 -17.63 3.20
CA ASP A 131 10.20 -17.71 4.61
C ASP A 131 9.62 -16.55 5.44
N VAL A 132 9.53 -15.35 4.84
CA VAL A 132 8.93 -14.19 5.49
C VAL A 132 7.41 -14.36 5.58
N PHE A 133 6.77 -14.79 4.48
CA PHE A 133 5.34 -15.02 4.45
C PHE A 133 4.93 -16.13 5.43
N ALA A 134 5.66 -17.23 5.51
CA ALA A 134 5.40 -18.29 6.47
C ALA A 134 5.50 -17.82 7.94
N LYS A 135 6.49 -16.96 8.25
CA LYS A 135 6.61 -16.36 9.59
C LYS A 135 5.45 -15.42 9.91
N LEU A 136 4.98 -14.66 8.91
CA LEU A 136 3.82 -13.78 9.06
C LEU A 136 2.56 -14.59 9.34
N GLU A 137 2.29 -15.61 8.54
CA GLU A 137 1.14 -16.50 8.68
C GLU A 137 1.12 -17.18 10.05
N ALA A 138 2.28 -17.59 10.58
CA ALA A 138 2.38 -18.14 11.95
C ALA A 138 1.96 -17.14 13.03
N THR A 139 1.94 -15.84 12.73
CA THR A 139 1.46 -14.77 13.63
C THR A 139 0.06 -14.27 13.28
N GLY A 140 -0.65 -14.95 12.37
CA GLY A 140 -1.98 -14.55 11.92
C GLY A 140 -1.98 -13.33 11.01
N LYS A 141 -0.85 -13.03 10.36
CA LYS A 141 -0.69 -11.85 9.48
C LYS A 141 -0.23 -12.27 8.09
N THR A 142 -0.49 -11.42 7.12
CA THR A 142 0.04 -11.57 5.75
C THR A 142 0.27 -10.21 5.11
N ILE A 143 1.00 -10.19 4.00
CA ILE A 143 1.16 -8.98 3.18
C ILE A 143 0.18 -9.06 2.03
N LYS A 144 -0.75 -8.11 1.99
CA LYS A 144 -1.66 -7.90 0.87
C LYS A 144 -1.03 -6.95 -0.13
N ILE A 145 -0.93 -7.40 -1.37
CA ILE A 145 -0.48 -6.60 -2.51
C ILE A 145 -1.70 -6.30 -3.36
N ASN A 146 -1.91 -5.04 -3.69
CA ASN A 146 -3.05 -4.60 -4.47
C ASN A 146 -2.66 -3.46 -5.41
N ILE A 147 -3.16 -3.51 -6.64
CA ILE A 147 -3.05 -2.44 -7.64
C ILE A 147 -4.41 -1.76 -7.69
N ARG A 148 -4.51 -0.60 -7.05
CA ARG A 148 -5.77 0.14 -6.97
C ARG A 148 -5.77 1.28 -7.96
N ILE A 149 -6.80 1.33 -8.80
CA ILE A 149 -7.00 2.37 -9.80
C ILE A 149 -8.08 3.32 -9.30
N GLU A 150 -7.73 4.59 -9.15
CA GLU A 150 -8.63 5.65 -8.72
C GLU A 150 -8.92 6.60 -9.88
N GLY A 151 -10.20 6.72 -10.25
CA GLY A 151 -10.67 7.66 -11.26
C GLY A 151 -11.18 8.95 -10.62
N HIS A 152 -10.80 10.08 -11.21
CA HIS A 152 -11.22 11.41 -10.78
C HIS A 152 -11.83 12.19 -11.96
N SER A 153 -12.79 13.05 -11.67
CA SER A 153 -13.38 13.98 -12.62
C SER A 153 -13.24 15.41 -12.12
N ASP A 154 -13.52 16.36 -12.99
CA ASP A 154 -13.80 17.73 -12.60
C ASP A 154 -15.22 17.86 -12.03
N ALA A 155 -15.59 19.07 -11.60
CA ALA A 155 -16.89 19.40 -11.06
C ALA A 155 -17.92 19.81 -12.14
N VAL A 156 -17.56 19.77 -13.43
CA VAL A 156 -18.47 20.12 -14.52
C VAL A 156 -19.58 19.08 -14.63
N PRO A 157 -20.85 19.49 -14.55
CA PRO A 157 -21.96 18.57 -14.69
C PRO A 157 -21.97 17.88 -16.06
N LEU A 158 -22.31 16.61 -16.09
CA LEU A 158 -22.45 15.87 -17.35
C LEU A 158 -23.63 16.39 -18.16
N GLY A 159 -23.46 16.37 -19.48
CA GLY A 159 -24.53 16.73 -20.40
C GLY A 159 -25.76 15.78 -20.28
N ARG A 160 -26.95 16.28 -20.60
CA ARG A 160 -28.22 15.50 -20.51
C ARG A 160 -28.23 14.22 -21.36
N SER A 161 -27.36 14.14 -22.38
CA SER A 161 -27.22 12.97 -23.26
C SER A 161 -26.12 12.00 -22.78
N SER A 162 -25.51 12.24 -21.62
CA SER A 162 -24.49 11.34 -21.07
C SER A 162 -25.11 9.97 -20.76
N ARG A 163 -24.33 8.91 -21.02
CA ARG A 163 -24.68 7.55 -20.59
C ARG A 163 -24.43 7.31 -19.08
N PHE A 164 -23.70 8.21 -18.45
CA PHE A 164 -23.39 8.17 -17.02
C PHE A 164 -24.38 9.06 -16.27
N ARG A 165 -24.78 8.61 -15.08
CA ARG A 165 -25.71 9.34 -14.20
C ARG A 165 -25.10 10.63 -13.65
N ASP A 166 -23.82 10.54 -13.28
CA ASP A 166 -23.08 11.61 -12.64
C ASP A 166 -21.56 11.41 -12.83
N ASN A 167 -20.80 12.35 -12.31
CA ASN A 167 -19.34 12.32 -12.36
C ASN A 167 -18.72 11.17 -11.52
N TRP A 168 -19.45 10.65 -10.55
CA TRP A 168 -19.01 9.48 -9.78
C TRP A 168 -19.04 8.22 -10.64
N ASP A 169 -20.15 8.03 -11.34
CA ASP A 169 -20.36 6.93 -12.29
C ASP A 169 -19.31 6.96 -13.41
N LEU A 170 -19.08 8.15 -14.00
CA LEU A 170 -18.05 8.35 -15.04
C LEU A 170 -16.64 8.02 -14.53
N SER A 171 -16.26 8.52 -13.34
CA SER A 171 -14.91 8.30 -12.79
C SER A 171 -14.66 6.82 -12.47
N THR A 172 -15.68 6.11 -11.99
CA THR A 172 -15.63 4.67 -11.75
C THR A 172 -15.48 3.89 -13.05
N ALA A 173 -16.23 4.25 -14.08
CA ALA A 173 -16.13 3.62 -15.40
C ALA A 173 -14.73 3.83 -16.02
N ARG A 174 -14.14 5.01 -15.90
CA ARG A 174 -12.77 5.30 -16.34
C ARG A 174 -11.74 4.44 -15.61
N ALA A 175 -11.85 4.35 -14.27
CA ALA A 175 -10.98 3.49 -13.48
C ALA A 175 -11.10 2.02 -13.91
N HIS A 176 -12.30 1.56 -14.22
CA HIS A 176 -12.55 0.20 -14.71
C HIS A 176 -11.90 -0.06 -16.07
N GLN A 177 -12.01 0.88 -17.03
CA GLN A 177 -11.36 0.74 -18.35
C GLN A 177 -9.84 0.65 -18.23
N VAL A 178 -9.24 1.47 -17.36
CA VAL A 178 -7.79 1.40 -17.09
C VAL A 178 -7.42 0.08 -16.43
N ALA A 179 -8.19 -0.38 -15.46
CA ALA A 179 -7.93 -1.67 -14.80
C ALA A 179 -7.96 -2.83 -15.82
N GLN A 180 -8.98 -2.89 -16.66
CA GLN A 180 -9.09 -3.92 -17.70
C GLN A 180 -7.90 -3.88 -18.68
N PHE A 181 -7.49 -2.68 -19.10
CA PHE A 181 -6.33 -2.52 -19.94
C PHE A 181 -5.05 -3.03 -19.26
N LEU A 182 -4.82 -2.66 -18.01
CA LEU A 182 -3.65 -3.10 -17.23
C LEU A 182 -3.65 -4.61 -17.03
N ILE A 183 -4.76 -5.22 -16.68
CA ILE A 183 -4.91 -6.68 -16.53
C ILE A 183 -4.51 -7.39 -17.83
N ALA A 184 -5.04 -6.92 -18.96
CA ALA A 184 -4.76 -7.52 -20.26
C ALA A 184 -3.29 -7.40 -20.70
N GLU A 185 -2.66 -6.24 -20.46
CA GLU A 185 -1.27 -5.98 -20.87
C GLU A 185 -0.24 -6.61 -19.90
N THR A 186 -0.48 -6.55 -18.58
CA THR A 186 0.46 -7.08 -17.57
C THR A 186 0.36 -8.58 -17.38
N LYS A 187 -0.80 -9.17 -17.69
CA LYS A 187 -1.16 -10.57 -17.39
C LYS A 187 -1.09 -10.92 -15.90
N LEU A 188 -1.08 -9.93 -15.03
CA LEU A 188 -1.17 -10.14 -13.59
C LEU A 188 -2.57 -10.65 -13.22
N PRO A 189 -2.71 -11.45 -12.16
CA PRO A 189 -4.01 -11.93 -11.70
C PRO A 189 -4.99 -10.80 -11.42
N GLU A 190 -6.22 -10.91 -11.88
CA GLU A 190 -7.29 -9.91 -11.68
C GLU A 190 -7.52 -9.63 -10.19
N SER A 191 -7.31 -10.63 -9.33
CA SER A 191 -7.42 -10.51 -7.88
C SER A 191 -6.48 -9.48 -7.24
N LEU A 192 -5.42 -9.06 -7.94
CA LEU A 192 -4.54 -8.00 -7.50
C LEU A 192 -5.10 -6.60 -7.78
N PHE A 193 -6.17 -6.49 -8.56
CA PHE A 193 -6.69 -5.20 -8.97
C PHE A 193 -7.94 -4.80 -8.17
N SER A 194 -8.04 -3.52 -7.89
CA SER A 194 -9.25 -2.90 -7.36
C SER A 194 -9.49 -1.53 -8.00
N ILE A 195 -10.72 -1.10 -8.06
CA ILE A 195 -11.10 0.17 -8.65
C ILE A 195 -11.86 1.04 -7.66
N SER A 196 -11.70 2.36 -7.79
CA SER A 196 -12.47 3.36 -7.05
C SER A 196 -12.75 4.55 -7.94
N GLY A 197 -13.97 5.09 -7.87
CA GLY A 197 -14.33 6.35 -8.50
C GLY A 197 -14.56 7.41 -7.44
N TYR A 198 -13.95 8.55 -7.55
CA TYR A 198 -14.07 9.64 -6.58
C TYR A 198 -14.85 10.85 -7.11
N GLY A 199 -15.23 10.83 -8.39
CA GLY A 199 -15.89 11.99 -8.98
C GLY A 199 -15.08 13.26 -8.77
N PRO A 200 -15.71 14.41 -8.48
CA PRO A 200 -15.04 15.69 -8.26
C PRO A 200 -14.61 15.93 -6.79
N PHE A 201 -14.78 14.96 -5.89
CA PHE A 201 -14.68 15.19 -4.45
C PHE A 201 -13.26 15.17 -3.88
N HIS A 202 -12.28 14.82 -4.71
CA HIS A 202 -10.85 14.85 -4.33
C HIS A 202 -10.03 15.63 -5.38
N PRO A 203 -10.23 16.96 -5.48
CA PRO A 203 -9.51 17.77 -6.44
C PRO A 203 -8.03 17.86 -6.07
N LEU A 204 -7.13 17.89 -7.07
CA LEU A 204 -5.71 18.18 -6.89
C LEU A 204 -5.46 19.69 -6.75
N VAL A 205 -6.25 20.47 -7.46
CA VAL A 205 -6.18 21.93 -7.50
C VAL A 205 -7.54 22.52 -7.27
N ASP A 206 -7.57 23.74 -6.73
CA ASP A 206 -8.82 24.44 -6.43
C ASP A 206 -9.73 24.58 -7.65
N ALA A 207 -11.03 24.74 -7.38
CA ALA A 207 -12.09 24.85 -8.39
C ALA A 207 -11.83 26.02 -9.36
N GLY A 208 -11.39 25.70 -10.56
CA GLY A 208 -11.04 26.64 -11.62
C GLY A 208 -10.06 26.06 -12.65
N ASN A 209 -9.29 25.05 -12.26
CA ASN A 209 -8.43 24.29 -13.19
C ASN A 209 -8.97 22.86 -13.30
N TYR A 210 -9.91 22.68 -14.22
CA TYR A 210 -10.67 21.44 -14.34
C TYR A 210 -9.84 20.29 -14.96
N ASP A 211 -8.84 20.63 -15.76
CA ASP A 211 -8.07 19.63 -16.52
C ASP A 211 -7.20 18.77 -15.63
N GLU A 212 -6.55 19.36 -14.63
CA GLU A 212 -5.71 18.63 -13.67
C GLU A 212 -6.54 17.72 -12.73
N ASN A 213 -7.81 18.08 -12.51
CA ASN A 213 -8.71 17.26 -11.69
C ASN A 213 -9.21 16.02 -12.42
N ARG A 214 -9.25 16.04 -13.76
CA ARG A 214 -9.53 14.87 -14.60
C ARG A 214 -8.28 14.02 -14.74
N ARG A 215 -8.14 12.98 -13.93
CA ARG A 215 -6.94 12.13 -13.91
C ARG A 215 -7.26 10.71 -13.50
N VAL A 216 -6.28 9.83 -13.70
CA VAL A 216 -6.27 8.49 -13.12
C VAL A 216 -5.03 8.34 -12.25
N GLU A 217 -5.24 7.85 -11.06
CA GLU A 217 -4.18 7.50 -10.11
C GLU A 217 -4.12 5.98 -9.95
N ILE A 218 -2.91 5.43 -10.02
CA ILE A 218 -2.65 4.01 -9.79
C ILE A 218 -1.84 3.89 -8.52
N TYR A 219 -2.34 3.14 -7.55
CA TYR A 219 -1.66 2.88 -6.29
C TYR A 219 -1.15 1.44 -6.27
N LEU A 220 0.13 1.28 -6.00
CA LEU A 220 0.72 -0.01 -5.67
C LEU A 220 0.72 -0.16 -4.15
N ASP A 221 -0.36 -0.73 -3.63
CA ASP A 221 -0.57 -0.91 -2.20
C ASP A 221 0.15 -2.17 -1.72
N ILE A 222 0.97 -2.04 -0.68
CA ILE A 222 1.64 -3.15 -0.01
C ILE A 222 1.40 -2.98 1.48
N GLN A 223 0.51 -3.79 2.04
CA GLN A 223 0.03 -3.61 3.39
C GLN A 223 0.14 -4.91 4.18
N LEU A 224 0.58 -4.78 5.43
CA LEU A 224 0.46 -5.86 6.39
C LEU A 224 -0.98 -5.89 6.90
N VAL A 225 -1.64 -7.02 6.74
CA VAL A 225 -3.03 -7.23 7.18
C VAL A 225 -3.13 -8.47 8.05
N GLU A 226 -4.13 -8.53 8.91
CA GLU A 226 -4.47 -9.75 9.65
C GLU A 226 -5.16 -10.74 8.72
N ILE A 227 -4.87 -12.02 8.91
CA ILE A 227 -5.55 -13.08 8.16
C ILE A 227 -6.95 -13.22 8.74
N GLU A 228 -7.97 -12.83 7.99
CA GLU A 228 -9.35 -13.06 8.35
C GLU A 228 -9.62 -14.58 8.31
N ASN A 229 -9.86 -15.18 9.46
CA ASN A 229 -10.36 -16.55 9.52
C ASN A 229 -11.83 -16.52 9.06
N VAL A 230 -12.05 -16.92 7.81
CA VAL A 230 -13.39 -17.14 7.25
C VAL A 230 -13.94 -18.46 7.74
#